data_6d496a5809a67a2a2c477fa5e19320af
#
_entry.id   6d496a5809a67a2a2c477fa5e19320af
#
_cell.length_a   1.000
_cell.length_b   1.000
_cell.length_c   1.000
_cell.angle_alpha   90.00
_cell.angle_beta   90.00
_cell.angle_gamma   90.00
#
_symmetry.space_group_name_H-M   'P 1'
#
loop_
_entity.id
_entity.type
_entity.pdbx_description
1 polymer ?
#
loop_
_entity_poly.entity_id
_entity_poly.type
_entity_poly.pdbx_seq_one_letter_code
_entity_poly.pdbx_strand_id
1 'polypeptide(L)'
;NQWGSLAEQIGGTDVNVTSILSSTNVDAHDFEPKTSDVAKLQKAQIIVSNGAGYDSWATKSVGRNSTIVSAAETVGAMEGDNPHLWFSKDARNGMATELTEAFSKALPAKKKAFQSRLKAWQKEEKAIEKSMGEFAANRKNATYGATEAVAYYLMSDMGFQDDTPKGFARSAASGGEPA
;
A
#
# COMPACT_ATOMS: atom_id res chain seq x y z
N ASN A 1 2.67 6.12 4.90
CA ASN A 1 3.72 5.54 5.75
C ASN A 1 3.78 4.01 5.71
N GLN A 2 2.69 3.28 5.40
CA GLN A 2 2.73 1.82 5.24
C GLN A 2 3.74 1.42 4.16
N TRP A 3 3.60 2.00 2.97
CA TRP A 3 4.54 1.78 1.88
C TRP A 3 5.93 2.38 2.14
N GLY A 4 6.00 3.47 2.92
CA GLY A 4 7.26 4.03 3.40
C GLY A 4 8.05 3.04 4.25
N SER A 5 7.38 2.33 5.17
CA SER A 5 8.00 1.27 5.97
C SER A 5 8.53 0.13 5.11
N LEU A 6 7.80 -0.30 4.09
CA LEU A 6 8.27 -1.31 3.14
C LEU A 6 9.50 -0.80 2.36
N ALA A 7 9.47 0.45 1.90
CA ALA A 7 10.59 1.08 1.21
C ALA A 7 11.85 1.14 2.10
N GLU A 8 11.70 1.44 3.38
CA GLU A 8 12.79 1.41 4.36
C GLU A 8 13.36 0.00 4.54
N GLN A 9 12.52 -1.02 4.61
CA GLN A 9 12.95 -2.40 4.76
C GLN A 9 13.75 -2.89 3.54
N ILE A 10 13.30 -2.60 2.33
CA ILE A 10 13.99 -2.97 1.09
C ILE A 10 15.23 -2.10 0.86
N GLY A 11 15.10 -0.79 1.08
CA GLY A 11 16.18 0.20 0.86
C GLY A 11 17.30 0.11 1.88
N GLY A 12 16.99 -0.21 3.13
CA GLY A 12 17.94 -0.23 4.24
C GLY A 12 18.68 1.10 4.37
N THR A 13 19.97 1.03 4.66
CA THR A 13 20.84 2.22 4.78
C THR A 13 21.31 2.79 3.44
N ASP A 14 20.97 2.13 2.33
CA ASP A 14 21.39 2.55 0.99
C ASP A 14 20.42 3.57 0.36
N VAL A 15 19.23 3.75 0.95
CA VAL A 15 18.17 4.66 0.48
C VAL A 15 17.71 5.55 1.63
N ASN A 16 17.48 6.83 1.33
CA ASN A 16 16.87 7.76 2.28
C ASN A 16 15.37 7.87 1.98
N VAL A 17 14.54 7.34 2.86
CA VAL A 17 13.09 7.36 2.74
C VAL A 17 12.50 8.50 3.57
N THR A 18 11.62 9.28 2.97
CA THR A 18 10.87 10.33 3.66
C THR A 18 9.37 10.07 3.48
N SER A 19 8.69 9.76 4.57
CA SER A 19 7.22 9.66 4.58
C SER A 19 6.60 11.04 4.74
N ILE A 20 5.81 11.48 3.76
CA ILE A 20 5.10 12.77 3.82
C ILE A 20 4.02 12.71 4.91
N LEU A 21 3.21 11.66 4.90
CA LEU A 21 2.25 11.38 5.96
C LEU A 21 2.89 10.48 7.02
N SER A 22 3.34 11.09 8.11
CA SER A 22 3.96 10.39 9.25
C SER A 22 3.07 10.36 10.50
N SER A 23 1.97 11.10 10.51
CA SER A 23 1.03 11.17 11.63
C SER A 23 -0.13 10.19 11.43
N THR A 24 -0.55 9.55 12.52
CA THR A 24 -1.75 8.69 12.57
C THR A 24 -3.06 9.47 12.62
N ASN A 25 -2.99 10.79 12.80
CA ASN A 25 -4.16 11.66 12.98
C ASN A 25 -4.56 12.38 11.68
N VAL A 26 -3.99 11.99 10.54
CA VAL A 26 -4.26 12.61 9.23
C VAL A 26 -4.74 11.54 8.29
N ASP A 27 -5.93 11.76 7.72
CA ASP A 27 -6.45 10.95 6.62
C ASP A 27 -5.77 11.36 5.31
N ALA A 28 -5.32 10.38 4.54
CA ALA A 28 -4.68 10.64 3.25
C ALA A 28 -5.67 11.13 2.19
N HIS A 29 -6.95 10.77 2.29
CA HIS A 29 -8.00 11.25 1.38
C HIS A 29 -8.19 12.77 1.45
N ASP A 30 -8.07 13.34 2.67
CA ASP A 30 -8.30 14.76 2.94
C ASP A 30 -6.99 15.55 3.08
N PHE A 31 -5.85 14.90 2.81
CA PHE A 31 -4.56 15.55 2.99
C PHE A 31 -4.26 16.55 1.88
N GLU A 32 -3.99 17.78 2.29
CA GLU A 32 -3.48 18.84 1.41
C GLU A 32 -1.97 19.03 1.67
N PRO A 33 -1.10 18.76 0.67
CA PRO A 33 0.34 18.91 0.84
C PRO A 33 0.73 20.39 0.97
N LYS A 34 1.59 20.67 1.94
CA LYS A 34 2.18 21.99 2.10
C LYS A 34 3.24 22.22 1.01
N THR A 35 3.62 23.46 0.79
CA THR A 35 4.69 23.81 -0.17
C THR A 35 5.99 23.04 0.11
N SER A 36 6.31 22.80 1.39
CA SER A 36 7.47 21.98 1.78
C SER A 36 7.36 20.53 1.36
N ASP A 37 6.15 19.95 1.36
CA ASP A 37 5.92 18.58 0.95
C ASP A 37 5.99 18.44 -0.57
N VAL A 38 5.42 19.38 -1.28
CA VAL A 38 5.56 19.50 -2.74
C VAL A 38 7.04 19.61 -3.14
N ALA A 39 7.83 20.41 -2.43
CA ALA A 39 9.26 20.54 -2.71
C ALA A 39 10.04 19.23 -2.46
N LYS A 40 9.65 18.43 -1.46
CA LYS A 40 10.22 17.09 -1.22
C LYS A 40 9.87 16.13 -2.37
N LEU A 41 8.61 16.11 -2.79
CA LEU A 41 8.15 15.28 -3.91
C LEU A 41 8.88 15.64 -5.22
N GLN A 42 9.05 16.92 -5.52
CA GLN A 42 9.76 17.37 -6.72
C GLN A 42 11.24 16.97 -6.74
N LYS A 43 11.87 16.82 -5.59
CA LYS A 43 13.29 16.44 -5.46
C LYS A 43 13.50 14.93 -5.37
N ALA A 44 12.46 14.17 -5.10
CA ALA A 44 12.57 12.72 -4.94
C ALA A 44 12.89 12.04 -6.28
N GLN A 45 13.83 11.10 -6.25
CA GLN A 45 14.15 10.26 -7.41
C GLN A 45 13.08 9.18 -7.64
N ILE A 46 12.50 8.70 -6.55
CA ILE A 46 11.44 7.68 -6.55
C ILE A 46 10.30 8.20 -5.66
N ILE A 47 9.10 8.21 -6.20
CA ILE A 47 7.87 8.51 -5.49
C ILE A 47 7.15 7.18 -5.24
N VAL A 48 6.82 6.91 -3.99
CA VAL A 48 6.06 5.73 -3.59
C VAL A 48 4.65 6.16 -3.22
N SER A 49 3.66 5.63 -3.91
CA SER A 49 2.24 5.98 -3.70
C SER A 49 1.37 4.73 -3.57
N ASN A 50 0.22 4.89 -2.95
CA ASN A 50 -0.81 3.86 -2.92
C ASN A 50 -1.56 3.78 -4.25
N GLY A 51 -1.97 4.91 -4.79
CA GLY A 51 -2.85 4.99 -5.96
C GLY A 51 -4.31 4.70 -5.62
N ALA A 52 -5.09 4.31 -6.61
CA ALA A 52 -6.55 4.08 -6.49
C ALA A 52 -7.31 5.29 -5.89
N GLY A 53 -6.87 6.51 -6.19
CA GLY A 53 -7.47 7.74 -5.68
C GLY A 53 -7.09 8.13 -4.24
N TYR A 54 -6.37 7.26 -3.51
CA TYR A 54 -6.08 7.46 -2.09
C TYR A 54 -5.13 8.64 -1.82
N ASP A 55 -4.07 8.76 -2.59
CA ASP A 55 -3.00 9.75 -2.42
C ASP A 55 -2.62 10.45 -3.73
N SER A 56 -3.62 10.79 -4.55
CA SER A 56 -3.44 11.42 -5.87
C SER A 56 -2.62 12.71 -5.82
N TRP A 57 -2.58 13.41 -4.69
CA TRP A 57 -1.75 14.58 -4.47
C TRP A 57 -0.25 14.27 -4.58
N ALA A 58 0.17 13.04 -4.26
CA ALA A 58 1.58 12.64 -4.27
C ALA A 58 2.17 12.59 -5.69
N THR A 59 1.35 12.34 -6.70
CA THR A 59 1.79 12.18 -8.10
C THR A 59 1.50 13.40 -8.99
N LYS A 60 0.79 14.41 -8.47
CA LYS A 60 0.45 15.62 -9.24
C LYS A 60 1.64 16.56 -9.48
N SER A 61 2.63 16.54 -8.61
CA SER A 61 3.76 17.50 -8.62
C SER A 61 5.09 16.78 -8.54
N VAL A 62 5.32 15.83 -9.43
CA VAL A 62 6.56 15.04 -9.46
C VAL A 62 7.64 15.72 -10.30
N GLY A 63 8.91 15.48 -9.99
CA GLY A 63 10.04 15.90 -10.80
C GLY A 63 10.04 15.18 -12.15
N ARG A 64 10.56 15.83 -13.18
CA ARG A 64 10.59 15.29 -14.56
C ARG A 64 11.30 13.93 -14.68
N ASN A 65 12.24 13.66 -13.79
CA ASN A 65 13.06 12.44 -13.80
C ASN A 65 12.69 11.48 -12.66
N SER A 66 11.58 11.72 -11.96
CA SER A 66 11.13 10.85 -10.89
C SER A 66 10.51 9.58 -11.44
N THR A 67 10.83 8.46 -10.81
CA THR A 67 10.13 7.18 -11.04
C THR A 67 8.99 7.07 -10.04
N ILE A 68 7.81 6.71 -10.50
CA ILE A 68 6.65 6.45 -9.62
C ILE A 68 6.52 4.95 -9.43
N VAL A 69 6.38 4.51 -8.18
CA VAL A 69 6.05 3.14 -7.77
C VAL A 69 4.71 3.19 -7.07
N SER A 70 3.69 2.61 -7.67
CA SER A 70 2.30 2.68 -7.22
C SER A 70 1.78 1.29 -6.87
N ALA A 71 1.21 1.13 -5.66
CA ALA A 71 0.61 -0.13 -5.24
C ALA A 71 -0.58 -0.52 -6.15
N ALA A 72 -1.39 0.45 -6.54
CA ALA A 72 -2.52 0.23 -7.44
C ALA A 72 -2.07 -0.35 -8.79
N GLU A 73 -0.97 0.17 -9.35
CA GLU A 73 -0.44 -0.33 -10.63
C GLU A 73 0.02 -1.79 -10.53
N THR A 74 0.57 -2.21 -9.39
CA THR A 74 1.05 -3.60 -9.23
C THR A 74 -0.06 -4.64 -9.30
N VAL A 75 -1.30 -4.26 -9.01
CA VAL A 75 -2.47 -5.16 -9.01
C VAL A 75 -3.56 -4.73 -10.00
N GLY A 76 -3.31 -3.71 -10.82
CA GLY A 76 -4.27 -3.21 -11.80
C GLY A 76 -5.49 -2.52 -11.19
N ALA A 77 -5.39 -2.02 -9.95
CA ALA A 77 -6.45 -1.25 -9.31
C ALA A 77 -6.51 0.17 -9.89
N MET A 78 -7.72 0.70 -10.02
CA MET A 78 -8.02 2.01 -10.59
C MET A 78 -8.66 2.94 -9.58
N GLU A 79 -8.78 4.21 -9.95
CA GLU A 79 -9.55 5.17 -9.18
C GLU A 79 -11.01 4.70 -9.04
N GLY A 80 -11.51 4.71 -7.81
CA GLY A 80 -12.83 4.18 -7.45
C GLY A 80 -12.82 2.75 -6.90
N ASP A 81 -11.72 2.01 -7.06
CA ASP A 81 -11.53 0.74 -6.37
C ASP A 81 -11.19 0.97 -4.88
N ASN A 82 -11.37 -0.06 -4.05
CA ASN A 82 -11.01 0.01 -2.64
C ASN A 82 -9.50 0.33 -2.49
N PRO A 83 -9.14 1.45 -1.85
CA PRO A 83 -7.75 1.91 -1.81
C PRO A 83 -6.90 1.24 -0.72
N HIS A 84 -7.46 0.40 0.16
CA HIS A 84 -6.76 -0.18 1.30
C HIS A 84 -5.84 -1.33 0.89
N LEU A 85 -4.99 -1.08 -0.12
CA LEU A 85 -4.15 -2.08 -0.80
C LEU A 85 -3.07 -2.69 0.09
N TRP A 86 -2.64 -2.00 1.16
CA TRP A 86 -1.65 -2.55 2.10
C TRP A 86 -2.14 -3.78 2.87
N PHE A 87 -3.45 -4.08 2.84
CA PHE A 87 -4.03 -5.32 3.33
C PHE A 87 -4.03 -6.45 2.28
N SER A 88 -3.80 -6.16 1.01
CA SER A 88 -3.71 -7.15 -0.06
C SER A 88 -2.32 -7.80 -0.08
N LYS A 89 -2.25 -9.13 0.01
CA LYS A 89 -0.98 -9.86 -0.13
C LYS A 89 -0.35 -9.64 -1.51
N ASP A 90 -1.17 -9.58 -2.56
CA ASP A 90 -0.68 -9.38 -3.93
C ASP A 90 -0.09 -7.97 -4.12
N ALA A 91 -0.74 -6.94 -3.56
CA ALA A 91 -0.20 -5.58 -3.58
C ALA A 91 1.09 -5.45 -2.76
N ARG A 92 1.17 -6.08 -1.58
CA ARG A 92 2.40 -6.07 -0.77
C ARG A 92 3.56 -6.73 -1.50
N ASN A 93 3.35 -7.93 -2.05
CA ASN A 93 4.37 -8.65 -2.83
C ASN A 93 4.77 -7.88 -4.10
N GLY A 94 3.79 -7.30 -4.81
CA GLY A 94 4.02 -6.45 -5.98
C GLY A 94 4.89 -5.25 -5.64
N MET A 95 4.53 -4.51 -4.59
CA MET A 95 5.28 -3.33 -4.15
C MET A 95 6.70 -3.67 -3.69
N ALA A 96 6.90 -4.77 -2.98
CA ALA A 96 8.25 -5.20 -2.56
C ALA A 96 9.14 -5.49 -3.79
N THR A 97 8.59 -6.09 -4.82
CA THR A 97 9.28 -6.36 -6.09
C THR A 97 9.59 -5.08 -6.84
N GLU A 98 8.59 -4.23 -7.07
CA GLU A 98 8.74 -2.97 -7.82
C GLU A 98 9.72 -2.00 -7.12
N LEU A 99 9.66 -1.90 -5.79
CA LEU A 99 10.63 -1.10 -5.03
C LEU A 99 12.06 -1.63 -5.19
N THR A 100 12.23 -2.95 -5.16
CA THR A 100 13.54 -3.59 -5.38
C THR A 100 14.08 -3.28 -6.77
N GLU A 101 13.25 -3.31 -7.78
CA GLU A 101 13.62 -2.98 -9.16
C GLU A 101 13.97 -1.50 -9.32
N ALA A 102 13.12 -0.61 -8.80
CA ALA A 102 13.35 0.83 -8.85
C ALA A 102 14.65 1.23 -8.15
N PHE A 103 14.89 0.71 -6.94
CA PHE A 103 16.14 0.95 -6.21
C PHE A 103 17.36 0.37 -6.94
N SER A 104 17.23 -0.84 -7.50
CA SER A 104 18.32 -1.48 -8.25
C SER A 104 18.66 -0.72 -9.53
N LYS A 105 17.66 -0.10 -10.18
CA LYS A 105 17.87 0.75 -11.35
C LYS A 105 18.55 2.07 -10.98
N ALA A 106 18.14 2.67 -9.87
CA ALA A 106 18.73 3.93 -9.38
C ALA A 106 20.15 3.74 -8.83
N LEU A 107 20.43 2.60 -8.17
CA LEU A 107 21.71 2.27 -7.54
C LEU A 107 22.17 0.86 -7.96
N PRO A 108 22.64 0.65 -9.20
CA PRO A 108 22.99 -0.69 -9.71
C PRO A 108 24.06 -1.41 -8.87
N ALA A 109 25.00 -0.68 -8.29
CA ALA A 109 26.04 -1.23 -7.41
C ALA A 109 25.48 -1.88 -6.13
N LYS A 110 24.25 -1.52 -5.73
CA LYS A 110 23.55 -2.03 -4.53
C LYS A 110 22.49 -3.08 -4.84
N LYS A 111 22.33 -3.47 -6.08
CA LYS A 111 21.30 -4.43 -6.53
C LYS A 111 21.27 -5.71 -5.69
N LYS A 112 22.45 -6.31 -5.41
CA LYS A 112 22.52 -7.54 -4.59
C LYS A 112 22.02 -7.33 -3.16
N ALA A 113 22.27 -6.17 -2.56
CA ALA A 113 21.79 -5.84 -1.23
C ALA A 113 20.26 -5.70 -1.22
N PHE A 114 19.68 -4.99 -2.19
CA PHE A 114 18.22 -4.87 -2.32
C PHE A 114 17.55 -6.23 -2.54
N GLN A 115 18.10 -7.08 -3.40
CA GLN A 115 17.59 -8.43 -3.63
C GLN A 115 17.66 -9.31 -2.39
N SER A 116 18.71 -9.18 -1.57
CA SER A 116 18.83 -9.90 -0.31
C SER A 116 17.76 -9.48 0.70
N ARG A 117 17.50 -8.16 0.81
CA ARG A 117 16.46 -7.62 1.67
C ARG A 117 15.06 -8.01 1.20
N LEU A 118 14.83 -8.05 -0.12
CA LEU A 118 13.58 -8.57 -0.69
C LEU A 118 13.34 -10.03 -0.28
N LYS A 119 14.37 -10.88 -0.38
CA LYS A 119 14.23 -12.29 0.04
C LYS A 119 13.93 -12.43 1.53
N ALA A 120 14.57 -11.63 2.38
CA ALA A 120 14.29 -11.62 3.81
C ALA A 120 12.86 -11.21 4.09
N TRP A 121 12.39 -10.12 3.47
CA TRP A 121 11.02 -9.64 3.59
C TRP A 121 10.00 -10.69 3.09
N GLN A 122 10.25 -11.30 1.94
CA GLN A 122 9.38 -12.35 1.38
C GLN A 122 9.26 -13.58 2.29
N LYS A 123 10.31 -13.89 3.05
CA LYS A 123 10.26 -14.98 4.03
C LYS A 123 9.29 -14.65 5.17
N GLU A 124 9.31 -13.41 5.66
CA GLU A 124 8.39 -12.93 6.70
C GLU A 124 6.95 -12.87 6.17
N GLU A 125 6.75 -12.33 4.97
CA GLU A 125 5.43 -12.27 4.33
C GLU A 125 4.81 -13.67 4.14
N LYS A 126 5.59 -14.65 3.68
CA LYS A 126 5.14 -16.04 3.58
C LYS A 126 4.73 -16.64 4.91
N ALA A 127 5.38 -16.27 6.01
CA ALA A 127 4.99 -16.72 7.34
C ALA A 127 3.64 -16.13 7.75
N ILE A 128 3.38 -14.86 7.41
CA ILE A 128 2.09 -14.20 7.63
C ILE A 128 1.01 -14.87 6.77
N GLU A 129 1.25 -15.05 5.48
CA GLU A 129 0.31 -15.71 4.56
C GLU A 129 -0.04 -17.13 5.02
N LYS A 130 0.95 -17.88 5.54
CA LYS A 130 0.74 -19.20 6.12
C LYS A 130 -0.18 -19.13 7.34
N SER A 131 0.06 -18.21 8.26
CA SER A 131 -0.78 -18.02 9.45
C SER A 131 -2.21 -17.63 9.06
N MET A 132 -2.39 -16.79 8.05
CA MET A 132 -3.70 -16.43 7.49
C MET A 132 -4.40 -17.67 6.92
N GLY A 133 -3.68 -18.49 6.15
CA GLY A 133 -4.21 -19.74 5.58
C GLY A 133 -4.63 -20.74 6.65
N GLU A 134 -3.83 -20.91 7.70
CA GLU A 134 -4.14 -21.79 8.86
C GLU A 134 -5.37 -21.28 9.62
N PHE A 135 -5.49 -19.98 9.83
CA PHE A 135 -6.66 -19.36 10.44
C PHE A 135 -7.93 -19.60 9.60
N ALA A 136 -7.83 -19.41 8.29
CA ALA A 136 -8.94 -19.56 7.36
C ALA A 136 -9.38 -21.03 7.16
N ALA A 137 -8.45 -21.99 7.24
CA ALA A 137 -8.70 -23.40 6.94
C ALA A 137 -9.83 -24.02 7.79
N ASN A 138 -9.96 -23.59 9.04
CA ASN A 138 -10.99 -24.05 9.99
C ASN A 138 -12.25 -23.16 9.98
N ARG A 139 -12.34 -22.18 9.08
CA ARG A 139 -13.41 -21.18 9.01
C ARG A 139 -13.96 -21.02 7.61
N LYS A 140 -14.10 -22.13 6.90
CA LYS A 140 -14.65 -22.13 5.53
C LYS A 140 -16.06 -21.51 5.54
N ASN A 141 -16.30 -20.65 4.57
CA ASN A 141 -17.55 -19.90 4.43
C ASN A 141 -17.86 -18.93 5.60
N ALA A 142 -16.86 -18.53 6.37
CA ALA A 142 -17.07 -17.48 7.34
C ALA A 142 -17.47 -16.17 6.64
N THR A 143 -18.40 -15.45 7.27
CA THR A 143 -18.84 -14.12 6.83
C THR A 143 -18.40 -13.07 7.82
N TYR A 144 -18.33 -11.84 7.37
CA TYR A 144 -18.04 -10.67 8.22
C TYR A 144 -18.91 -9.50 7.82
N GLY A 145 -19.10 -8.57 8.74
CA GLY A 145 -19.65 -7.26 8.49
C GLY A 145 -18.61 -6.19 8.85
N ALA A 146 -18.56 -5.11 8.10
CA ALA A 146 -17.64 -4.02 8.33
C ALA A 146 -18.34 -2.66 8.33
N THR A 147 -17.97 -1.81 9.27
CA THR A 147 -18.42 -0.42 9.29
C THR A 147 -17.73 0.42 8.21
N GLU A 148 -16.53 0.01 7.83
CA GLU A 148 -15.72 0.59 6.77
C GLU A 148 -14.90 -0.53 6.10
N ALA A 149 -14.76 -0.49 4.79
CA ALA A 149 -14.16 -1.57 4.01
C ALA A 149 -12.62 -1.63 4.08
N VAL A 150 -12.03 -1.25 5.21
CA VAL A 150 -10.57 -1.16 5.40
C VAL A 150 -9.88 -2.52 5.22
N ALA A 151 -10.41 -3.57 5.84
CA ALA A 151 -9.82 -4.91 5.82
C ALA A 151 -10.33 -5.80 4.67
N TYR A 152 -10.99 -5.23 3.67
CA TYR A 152 -11.60 -6.00 2.57
C TYR A 152 -10.64 -6.98 1.91
N TYR A 153 -9.45 -6.53 1.52
CA TYR A 153 -8.47 -7.41 0.86
C TYR A 153 -7.94 -8.51 1.76
N LEU A 154 -7.74 -8.21 3.06
CA LEU A 154 -7.33 -9.22 4.04
C LEU A 154 -8.38 -10.33 4.17
N MET A 155 -9.64 -9.96 4.28
CA MET A 155 -10.75 -10.91 4.38
C MET A 155 -10.92 -11.71 3.09
N SER A 156 -10.80 -11.05 1.95
CA SER A 156 -10.85 -11.71 0.62
C SER A 156 -9.70 -12.70 0.44
N ASP A 157 -8.49 -12.36 0.84
CA ASP A 157 -7.32 -13.25 0.78
C ASP A 157 -7.49 -14.50 1.64
N MET A 158 -8.28 -14.42 2.72
CA MET A 158 -8.65 -15.57 3.55
C MET A 158 -9.90 -16.33 3.06
N GLY A 159 -10.55 -15.85 1.98
CA GLY A 159 -11.75 -16.46 1.42
C GLY A 159 -13.03 -16.21 2.22
N PHE A 160 -13.05 -15.17 3.07
CA PHE A 160 -14.22 -14.76 3.84
C PHE A 160 -15.16 -13.89 2.99
N GLN A 161 -16.46 -14.03 3.22
CA GLN A 161 -17.48 -13.30 2.47
C GLN A 161 -17.95 -12.07 3.22
N ASP A 162 -18.02 -10.95 2.50
CA ASP A 162 -18.58 -9.72 3.03
C ASP A 162 -20.11 -9.80 3.04
N ASP A 163 -20.69 -9.81 4.22
CA ASP A 163 -22.13 -9.83 4.48
C ASP A 163 -22.63 -8.49 5.04
N THR A 164 -21.86 -7.43 4.81
CA THR A 164 -22.25 -6.07 5.21
C THR A 164 -23.53 -5.66 4.48
N PRO A 165 -24.57 -5.19 5.18
CA PRO A 165 -25.79 -4.74 4.53
C PRO A 165 -25.51 -3.68 3.46
N LYS A 166 -26.08 -3.87 2.26
CA LYS A 166 -25.79 -2.99 1.09
C LYS A 166 -26.11 -1.51 1.33
N GLY A 167 -27.13 -1.21 2.13
CA GLY A 167 -27.45 0.17 2.51
C GLY A 167 -26.35 0.78 3.37
N PHE A 168 -25.87 0.03 4.35
CA PHE A 168 -24.78 0.41 5.24
C PHE A 168 -23.48 0.64 4.46
N ALA A 169 -23.08 -0.32 3.63
CA ALA A 169 -21.87 -0.22 2.81
C ALA A 169 -21.88 1.01 1.88
N ARG A 170 -23.04 1.35 1.31
CA ARG A 170 -23.19 2.57 0.47
C ARG A 170 -23.04 3.85 1.27
N SER A 171 -23.64 3.93 2.45
CA SER A 171 -23.54 5.12 3.31
C SER A 171 -22.08 5.32 3.77
N ALA A 172 -21.41 4.25 4.22
CA ALA A 172 -20.01 4.30 4.61
C ALA A 172 -19.09 4.74 3.45
N ALA A 173 -19.30 4.20 2.24
CA ALA A 173 -18.53 4.57 1.05
C ALA A 173 -18.72 6.02 0.61
N SER A 174 -19.87 6.64 0.96
CA SER A 174 -20.15 8.06 0.70
C SER A 174 -19.78 9.00 1.85
N GLY A 175 -19.14 8.47 2.91
CA GLY A 175 -18.79 9.26 4.10
C GLY A 175 -19.99 9.64 4.98
N GLY A 176 -21.15 9.00 4.77
CA GLY A 176 -22.35 9.20 5.56
C GLY A 176 -22.47 8.21 6.72
N GLU A 177 -23.16 8.61 7.79
CA GLU A 177 -23.53 7.67 8.84
C GLU A 177 -24.57 6.66 8.30
N PRO A 178 -24.43 5.37 8.64
CA PRO A 178 -25.41 4.36 8.28
C PRO A 178 -26.74 4.61 9.02
N ALA A 179 -27.83 4.51 8.29
CA ALA A 179 -29.18 4.61 8.84
C ALA A 179 -29.61 3.31 9.51
#